data_4b6898dd3506218ecea2b19274724bc2
#
_entry.id   4b6898dd3506218ecea2b19274724bc2
#
_cell.length_a   1.000
_cell.length_b   1.000
_cell.length_c   1.000
_cell.angle_alpha   90.00
_cell.angle_beta   90.00
_cell.angle_gamma   90.00
#
_symmetry.space_group_name_H-M   'P 1'
#
loop_
_entity.id
_entity.type
_entity.pdbx_description
1 polymer ?
#
loop_
_entity_poly.entity_id
_entity_poly.type
_entity_poly.pdbx_seq_one_letter_code
_entity_poly.pdbx_strand_id
1 'polypeptide(L)'
;MTNSRARRAPEEARRLILDAAASLLGESGVAAVQMRAVAARVGMTDAGVAHHFGNREKLLAELLRHGGRRLRDALQALLTGWLDHEADLLGLVEALHTLYRDGYGELAVALHAAGWHDPGSGMLDPVVDALHRLRPPGGSLDDTRLAVAALHQAMATEPLYGSDFRRSAGLTAADDSSAQVRWWARQLHLALGLRPDTDPGPRDPGSPAGSGPPDRAPG
;
A
#
# COMPACT_ATOMS: atom_id res chain seq x y z
N MET A 1 -30.36 25.51 10.29
CA MET A 1 -29.96 24.32 9.47
C MET A 1 -29.12 24.66 8.22
N THR A 2 -28.56 25.87 8.09
CA THR A 2 -27.85 26.38 6.90
C THR A 2 -26.33 26.17 6.90
N ASN A 3 -25.73 25.77 8.03
CA ASN A 3 -24.27 25.72 8.19
C ASN A 3 -23.62 24.43 7.64
N SER A 4 -24.37 23.35 7.43
CA SER A 4 -23.89 22.06 6.94
C SER A 4 -23.60 22.06 5.43
N ARG A 5 -24.41 22.79 4.64
CA ARG A 5 -24.29 22.85 3.16
C ARG A 5 -23.12 23.75 2.72
N ALA A 6 -22.90 24.85 3.43
CA ALA A 6 -21.78 25.77 3.18
C ALA A 6 -20.40 25.16 3.53
N ARG A 7 -20.36 24.23 4.49
CA ARG A 7 -19.12 23.54 4.90
C ARG A 7 -18.75 22.38 3.95
N ARG A 8 -19.73 21.74 3.32
CA ARG A 8 -19.51 20.65 2.34
C ARG A 8 -18.86 21.15 1.05
N ALA A 9 -19.19 22.34 0.59
CA ALA A 9 -18.65 22.87 -0.66
C ALA A 9 -17.11 23.05 -0.65
N PRO A 10 -16.47 23.61 0.40
CA PRO A 10 -15.01 23.69 0.48
C PRO A 10 -14.31 22.34 0.59
N GLU A 11 -14.87 21.40 1.35
CA GLU A 11 -14.32 20.05 1.51
C GLU A 11 -14.45 19.24 0.21
N GLU A 12 -15.58 19.35 -0.46
CA GLU A 12 -15.78 18.73 -1.76
C GLU A 12 -14.82 19.29 -2.82
N ALA A 13 -14.63 20.62 -2.86
CA ALA A 13 -13.65 21.24 -3.73
C ALA A 13 -12.22 20.75 -3.43
N ARG A 14 -11.83 20.66 -2.14
CA ARG A 14 -10.52 20.11 -1.75
C ARG A 14 -10.36 18.68 -2.22
N ARG A 15 -11.38 17.83 -2.09
CA ARG A 15 -11.34 16.45 -2.55
C ARG A 15 -11.17 16.39 -4.08
N LEU A 16 -11.96 17.12 -4.84
CA LEU A 16 -11.86 17.18 -6.30
C LEU A 16 -10.47 17.63 -6.78
N ILE A 17 -9.89 18.62 -6.11
CA ILE A 17 -8.53 19.10 -6.41
C ILE A 17 -7.49 17.99 -6.15
N LEU A 18 -7.61 17.27 -5.02
CA LEU A 18 -6.69 16.18 -4.70
C LEU A 18 -6.86 14.98 -5.65
N ASP A 19 -8.08 14.63 -6.03
CA ASP A 19 -8.35 13.57 -6.99
C ASP A 19 -7.76 13.92 -8.37
N ALA A 20 -7.90 15.18 -8.82
CA ALA A 20 -7.29 15.65 -10.06
C ALA A 20 -5.75 15.66 -10.00
N ALA A 21 -5.18 16.06 -8.86
CA ALA A 21 -3.74 16.02 -8.63
C ALA A 21 -3.22 14.57 -8.60
N ALA A 22 -3.95 13.63 -8.00
CA ALA A 22 -3.62 12.21 -8.01
C ALA A 22 -3.64 11.61 -9.42
N SER A 23 -4.62 12.00 -10.26
CA SER A 23 -4.64 11.57 -11.67
C SER A 23 -3.42 12.08 -12.43
N LEU A 24 -3.06 13.35 -12.25
CA LEU A 24 -1.87 13.94 -12.90
C LEU A 24 -0.58 13.26 -12.43
N LEU A 25 -0.50 12.92 -11.14
CA LEU A 25 0.62 12.19 -10.55
C LEU A 25 0.78 10.82 -11.22
N GLY A 26 -0.29 10.02 -11.28
CA GLY A 26 -0.24 8.68 -11.88
C GLY A 26 -0.01 8.69 -13.40
N GLU A 27 -0.51 9.71 -14.12
CA GLU A 27 -0.38 9.82 -15.58
C GLU A 27 1.01 10.30 -16.03
N SER A 28 1.62 11.23 -15.27
CA SER A 28 2.76 12.02 -15.77
C SER A 28 3.78 12.38 -14.68
N GLY A 29 3.71 11.73 -13.52
CA GLY A 29 4.64 11.91 -12.41
C GLY A 29 4.48 13.23 -11.65
N VAL A 30 5.32 13.42 -10.63
CA VAL A 30 5.24 14.57 -9.70
C VAL A 30 5.46 15.92 -10.38
N ALA A 31 6.23 15.97 -11.48
CA ALA A 31 6.50 17.18 -12.23
C ALA A 31 5.23 17.75 -12.88
N ALA A 32 4.29 16.91 -13.28
CA ALA A 32 3.03 17.31 -13.89
C ALA A 32 2.04 17.93 -12.89
N VAL A 33 2.20 17.68 -11.60
CA VAL A 33 1.34 18.23 -10.54
C VAL A 33 1.69 19.70 -10.32
N GLN A 34 1.17 20.57 -11.20
CA GLN A 34 1.30 22.01 -11.13
C GLN A 34 -0.04 22.64 -10.78
N MET A 35 -0.05 23.76 -10.03
CA MET A 35 -1.29 24.47 -9.64
C MET A 35 -2.21 24.71 -10.83
N ARG A 36 -1.63 25.23 -11.93
CA ARG A 36 -2.38 25.52 -13.17
C ARG A 36 -2.93 24.26 -13.84
N ALA A 37 -2.17 23.16 -13.87
CA ALA A 37 -2.62 21.91 -14.48
C ALA A 37 -3.78 21.30 -13.68
N VAL A 38 -3.68 21.32 -12.36
CA VAL A 38 -4.75 20.87 -11.47
C VAL A 38 -5.98 21.74 -11.60
N ALA A 39 -5.81 23.07 -11.59
CA ALA A 39 -6.91 24.03 -11.78
C ALA A 39 -7.67 23.80 -13.08
N ALA A 40 -6.95 23.62 -14.19
CA ALA A 40 -7.53 23.34 -15.50
C ALA A 40 -8.37 22.05 -15.48
N ARG A 41 -7.88 20.99 -14.77
CA ARG A 41 -8.58 19.70 -14.70
C ARG A 41 -9.89 19.75 -13.91
N VAL A 42 -9.97 20.62 -12.89
CA VAL A 42 -11.18 20.78 -12.07
C VAL A 42 -12.07 21.95 -12.49
N GLY A 43 -11.71 22.65 -13.57
CA GLY A 43 -12.47 23.81 -14.06
C GLY A 43 -12.40 25.03 -13.13
N MET A 44 -11.29 25.19 -12.39
CA MET A 44 -11.05 26.31 -11.48
C MET A 44 -9.94 27.22 -12.01
N THR A 45 -9.75 28.37 -11.35
CA THR A 45 -8.58 29.22 -11.56
C THR A 45 -7.42 28.77 -10.67
N ASP A 46 -6.17 29.12 -11.04
CA ASP A 46 -4.99 28.89 -10.20
C ASP A 46 -5.16 29.51 -8.81
N ALA A 47 -5.73 30.73 -8.75
CA ALA A 47 -6.04 31.40 -7.50
C ALA A 47 -7.09 30.62 -6.66
N GLY A 48 -8.04 29.97 -7.31
CA GLY A 48 -9.01 29.09 -6.64
C GLY A 48 -8.34 27.89 -5.96
N VAL A 49 -7.43 27.22 -6.67
CA VAL A 49 -6.65 26.11 -6.08
C VAL A 49 -5.73 26.63 -4.98
N ALA A 50 -5.07 27.78 -5.19
CA ALA A 50 -4.22 28.42 -4.19
C ALA A 50 -4.98 28.83 -2.92
N HIS A 51 -6.24 29.24 -3.06
CA HIS A 51 -7.10 29.50 -1.90
C HIS A 51 -7.29 28.27 -1.00
N HIS A 52 -7.37 27.08 -1.59
CA HIS A 52 -7.56 25.82 -0.83
C HIS A 52 -6.26 25.24 -0.25
N PHE A 53 -5.13 25.38 -0.93
CA PHE A 53 -3.88 24.69 -0.59
C PHE A 53 -2.70 25.63 -0.35
N GLY A 54 -2.81 26.90 -0.72
CA GLY A 54 -1.75 27.89 -0.61
C GLY A 54 -0.79 27.82 -1.79
N ASN A 55 0.12 26.86 -1.80
CA ASN A 55 1.12 26.69 -2.85
C ASN A 55 1.26 25.22 -3.29
N ARG A 56 2.07 24.98 -4.33
CA ARG A 56 2.31 23.65 -4.89
C ARG A 56 2.89 22.68 -3.84
N GLU A 57 3.82 23.13 -3.02
CA GLU A 57 4.47 22.29 -2.02
C GLU A 57 3.47 21.76 -0.99
N LYS A 58 2.59 22.65 -0.49
CA LYS A 58 1.50 22.25 0.42
C LYS A 58 0.48 21.35 -0.26
N LEU A 59 0.17 21.57 -1.55
CA LEU A 59 -0.68 20.67 -2.33
C LEU A 59 -0.06 19.28 -2.43
N LEU A 60 1.24 19.17 -2.73
CA LEU A 60 1.94 17.89 -2.81
C LEU A 60 1.97 17.16 -1.47
N ALA A 61 2.21 17.89 -0.37
CA ALA A 61 2.16 17.31 0.98
C ALA A 61 0.76 16.78 1.34
N GLU A 62 -0.30 17.53 0.98
CA GLU A 62 -1.68 17.06 1.17
C GLU A 62 -2.03 15.89 0.23
N LEU A 63 -1.47 15.87 -0.98
CA LEU A 63 -1.63 14.76 -1.92
C LEU A 63 -1.02 13.47 -1.37
N LEU A 64 0.16 13.52 -0.73
CA LEU A 64 0.75 12.36 -0.07
C LEU A 64 -0.17 11.83 1.06
N ARG A 65 -0.71 12.74 1.88
CA ARG A 65 -1.69 12.36 2.93
C ARG A 65 -2.98 11.79 2.34
N HIS A 66 -3.41 12.30 1.18
CA HIS A 66 -4.57 11.77 0.46
C HIS A 66 -4.33 10.32 -0.01
N GLY A 67 -3.15 10.04 -0.56
CA GLY A 67 -2.74 8.67 -0.91
C GLY A 67 -2.73 7.75 0.31
N GLY A 68 -2.21 8.21 1.45
CA GLY A 68 -2.24 7.46 2.70
C GLY A 68 -3.67 7.16 3.20
N ARG A 69 -4.62 8.08 3.00
CA ARG A 69 -6.03 7.82 3.32
C ARG A 69 -6.62 6.76 2.38
N ARG A 70 -6.38 6.88 1.06
CA ARG A 70 -6.83 5.87 0.07
C ARG A 70 -6.29 4.47 0.40
N LEU A 71 -5.02 4.39 0.76
CA LEU A 71 -4.43 3.13 1.21
C LEU A 71 -5.16 2.59 2.45
N ARG A 72 -5.39 3.44 3.46
CA ARG A 72 -6.12 3.05 4.67
C ARG A 72 -7.52 2.50 4.34
N ASP A 73 -8.27 3.18 3.47
CA ASP A 73 -9.62 2.76 3.08
C ASP A 73 -9.59 1.41 2.35
N ALA A 74 -8.61 1.20 1.46
CA ALA A 74 -8.38 -0.08 0.79
C ALA A 74 -8.02 -1.19 1.80
N LEU A 75 -7.15 -0.89 2.77
CA LEU A 75 -6.79 -1.82 3.84
C LEU A 75 -7.97 -2.15 4.74
N GLN A 76 -8.81 -1.17 5.07
CA GLN A 76 -10.00 -1.40 5.89
C GLN A 76 -11.00 -2.32 5.18
N ALA A 77 -11.13 -2.21 3.87
CA ALA A 77 -11.93 -3.14 3.06
C ALA A 77 -11.36 -4.56 3.11
N LEU A 78 -10.04 -4.72 2.97
CA LEU A 78 -9.36 -6.01 3.14
C LEU A 78 -9.52 -6.57 4.56
N LEU A 79 -9.31 -5.73 5.59
CA LEU A 79 -9.44 -6.11 7.00
C LEU A 79 -10.86 -6.56 7.38
N THR A 80 -11.88 -5.99 6.76
CA THR A 80 -13.27 -6.43 6.98
C THR A 80 -13.47 -7.87 6.49
N GLY A 81 -12.80 -8.25 5.40
CA GLY A 81 -12.78 -9.63 4.91
C GLY A 81 -11.96 -10.58 5.80
N TRP A 82 -10.99 -10.08 6.59
CA TRP A 82 -10.15 -10.91 7.46
C TRP A 82 -10.85 -11.41 8.72
N LEU A 83 -11.97 -10.82 9.11
CA LEU A 83 -12.78 -11.31 10.23
C LEU A 83 -13.38 -12.70 9.93
N ASP A 84 -13.53 -13.03 8.66
CA ASP A 84 -14.14 -14.27 8.19
C ASP A 84 -13.14 -15.23 7.49
N HIS A 85 -11.89 -14.78 7.22
CA HIS A 85 -10.86 -15.53 6.48
C HIS A 85 -9.46 -15.25 7.03
N GLU A 86 -8.46 -16.06 6.64
CA GLU A 86 -7.05 -15.78 6.96
C GLU A 86 -6.59 -14.42 6.38
N ALA A 87 -5.71 -13.75 7.14
CA ALA A 87 -5.22 -12.43 6.77
C ALA A 87 -4.46 -12.45 5.43
N ASP A 88 -4.99 -11.78 4.42
CA ASP A 88 -4.35 -11.67 3.11
C ASP A 88 -3.22 -10.63 3.12
N LEU A 89 -2.05 -11.04 3.63
CA LEU A 89 -0.86 -10.19 3.63
C LEU A 89 -0.29 -9.97 2.22
N LEU A 90 -0.54 -10.88 1.27
CA LEU A 90 -0.16 -10.66 -0.12
C LEU A 90 -0.96 -9.52 -0.73
N GLY A 91 -2.29 -9.54 -0.60
CA GLY A 91 -3.15 -8.47 -1.08
C GLY A 91 -2.83 -7.11 -0.42
N LEU A 92 -2.41 -7.10 0.85
CA LEU A 92 -1.90 -5.89 1.51
C LEU A 92 -0.65 -5.36 0.82
N VAL A 93 0.35 -6.20 0.57
CA VAL A 93 1.61 -5.76 -0.08
C VAL A 93 1.36 -5.35 -1.52
N GLU A 94 0.47 -6.03 -2.26
CA GLU A 94 0.06 -5.67 -3.62
C GLU A 94 -0.63 -4.30 -3.68
N ALA A 95 -1.56 -4.03 -2.75
CA ALA A 95 -2.22 -2.73 -2.65
C ALA A 95 -1.23 -1.59 -2.37
N LEU A 96 -0.29 -1.83 -1.46
CA LEU A 96 0.78 -0.88 -1.13
C LEU A 96 1.71 -0.65 -2.33
N HIS A 97 2.14 -1.72 -2.98
CA HIS A 97 2.97 -1.66 -4.19
C HIS A 97 2.29 -0.87 -5.31
N THR A 98 1.00 -1.13 -5.57
CA THR A 98 0.21 -0.41 -6.57
C THR A 98 0.15 1.07 -6.24
N LEU A 99 -0.15 1.44 -4.99
CA LEU A 99 -0.18 2.84 -4.57
C LEU A 99 1.14 3.57 -4.89
N TYR A 100 2.27 2.96 -4.52
CA TYR A 100 3.56 3.60 -4.75
C TYR A 100 3.94 3.67 -6.24
N ARG A 101 3.55 2.69 -7.04
CA ARG A 101 3.71 2.71 -8.51
C ARG A 101 2.84 3.76 -9.20
N ASP A 102 1.70 4.11 -8.62
CA ASP A 102 0.81 5.18 -9.10
C ASP A 102 1.39 6.59 -8.85
N GLY A 103 2.71 6.71 -8.67
CA GLY A 103 3.45 7.95 -8.54
C GLY A 103 3.68 8.39 -7.09
N TYR A 104 3.07 7.75 -6.09
CA TYR A 104 3.26 8.16 -4.69
C TYR A 104 4.68 7.87 -4.17
N GLY A 105 5.40 6.89 -4.75
CA GLY A 105 6.81 6.66 -4.46
C GLY A 105 7.67 7.85 -4.90
N GLU A 106 7.54 8.28 -6.16
CA GLU A 106 8.21 9.47 -6.69
C GLU A 106 7.86 10.73 -5.89
N LEU A 107 6.58 10.90 -5.54
CA LEU A 107 6.11 12.03 -4.72
C LEU A 107 6.76 12.05 -3.35
N ALA A 108 6.83 10.89 -2.66
CA ALA A 108 7.44 10.80 -1.33
C ALA A 108 8.93 11.17 -1.37
N VAL A 109 9.67 10.65 -2.36
CA VAL A 109 11.10 10.96 -2.55
C VAL A 109 11.29 12.43 -2.90
N ALA A 110 10.48 13.00 -3.82
CA ALA A 110 10.58 14.39 -4.21
C ALA A 110 10.28 15.35 -3.04
N LEU A 111 9.28 15.05 -2.22
CA LEU A 111 8.97 15.83 -1.02
C LEU A 111 10.10 15.75 0.02
N HIS A 112 10.66 14.56 0.25
CA HIS A 112 11.80 14.40 1.14
C HIS A 112 13.02 15.20 0.65
N ALA A 113 13.33 15.14 -0.65
CA ALA A 113 14.41 15.92 -1.26
C ALA A 113 14.18 17.45 -1.15
N ALA A 114 12.92 17.89 -1.11
CA ALA A 114 12.55 19.28 -0.87
C ALA A 114 12.55 19.69 0.62
N GLY A 115 12.98 18.79 1.53
CA GLY A 115 13.08 19.06 2.96
C GLY A 115 11.81 18.77 3.76
N TRP A 116 10.80 18.16 3.15
CA TRP A 116 9.62 17.75 3.89
C TRP A 116 9.89 16.44 4.65
N HIS A 117 9.56 16.43 5.92
CA HIS A 117 9.63 15.25 6.79
C HIS A 117 8.30 15.05 7.49
N ASP A 118 7.91 13.80 7.69
CA ASP A 118 6.75 13.49 8.54
C ASP A 118 7.10 13.84 10.00
N PRO A 119 6.33 14.70 10.66
CA PRO A 119 6.57 15.07 12.07
C PRO A 119 6.14 13.97 13.06
N GLY A 120 5.87 12.74 12.62
CA GLY A 120 5.28 11.69 13.45
C GLY A 120 3.74 11.80 13.48
N SER A 121 3.14 11.98 12.31
CA SER A 121 1.69 12.20 12.18
C SER A 121 0.83 10.99 12.53
N GLY A 122 1.42 9.81 12.79
CA GLY A 122 0.69 8.56 13.01
C GLY A 122 -0.01 8.05 11.75
N MET A 123 0.43 8.45 10.56
CA MET A 123 -0.18 8.05 9.29
C MET A 123 -0.22 6.52 9.11
N LEU A 124 0.77 5.81 9.64
CA LEU A 124 0.87 4.35 9.56
C LEU A 124 0.24 3.62 10.76
N ASP A 125 -0.17 4.32 11.81
CA ASP A 125 -0.72 3.70 13.03
C ASP A 125 -1.86 2.72 12.73
N PRO A 126 -2.84 3.00 11.86
CA PRO A 126 -3.90 2.05 11.57
C PRO A 126 -3.41 0.73 10.95
N VAL A 127 -2.35 0.79 10.13
CA VAL A 127 -1.71 -0.39 9.54
C VAL A 127 -0.96 -1.18 10.62
N VAL A 128 -0.20 -0.47 11.46
CA VAL A 128 0.52 -1.06 12.60
C VAL A 128 -0.46 -1.76 13.53
N ASP A 129 -1.54 -1.10 13.92
CA ASP A 129 -2.54 -1.66 14.83
C ASP A 129 -3.23 -2.90 14.25
N ALA A 130 -3.56 -2.86 12.94
CA ALA A 130 -4.16 -3.99 12.26
C ALA A 130 -3.24 -5.20 12.24
N LEU A 131 -1.98 -5.01 11.84
CA LEU A 131 -0.99 -6.08 11.76
C LEU A 131 -0.57 -6.58 13.16
N HIS A 132 -0.51 -5.68 14.14
CA HIS A 132 -0.17 -6.10 15.51
C HIS A 132 -1.21 -7.03 16.13
N ARG A 133 -2.50 -6.83 15.81
CA ARG A 133 -3.57 -7.74 16.25
C ARG A 133 -3.46 -9.16 15.69
N LEU A 134 -2.77 -9.34 14.57
CA LEU A 134 -2.54 -10.67 13.98
C LEU A 134 -1.42 -11.45 14.69
N ARG A 135 -0.57 -10.75 15.46
CA ARG A 135 0.56 -11.40 16.13
C ARG A 135 0.10 -12.35 17.24
N PRO A 136 0.86 -13.42 17.48
CA PRO A 136 0.68 -14.22 18.69
C PRO A 136 0.80 -13.37 19.96
N PRO A 137 0.13 -13.76 21.07
CA PRO A 137 0.26 -13.07 22.35
C PRO A 137 1.71 -12.88 22.78
N GLY A 138 2.06 -11.69 23.26
CA GLY A 138 3.41 -11.34 23.68
C GLY A 138 4.33 -10.85 22.54
N GLY A 139 3.83 -10.70 21.32
CA GLY A 139 4.59 -10.08 20.23
C GLY A 139 4.91 -8.62 20.51
N SER A 140 6.10 -8.15 20.08
CA SER A 140 6.55 -6.77 20.27
C SER A 140 5.82 -5.82 19.32
N LEU A 141 5.26 -4.71 19.86
CA LEU A 141 4.69 -3.65 19.05
C LEU A 141 5.77 -2.93 18.23
N ASP A 142 6.96 -2.77 18.79
CA ASP A 142 8.06 -2.10 18.08
C ASP A 142 8.56 -2.94 16.90
N ASP A 143 8.56 -4.27 17.00
CA ASP A 143 8.85 -5.13 15.84
C ASP A 143 7.80 -4.98 14.74
N THR A 144 6.53 -4.82 15.12
CA THR A 144 5.46 -4.54 14.14
C THR A 144 5.68 -3.19 13.46
N ARG A 145 6.01 -2.16 14.22
CA ARG A 145 6.32 -0.82 13.69
C ARG A 145 7.51 -0.86 12.73
N LEU A 146 8.58 -1.57 13.11
CA LEU A 146 9.77 -1.74 12.26
C LEU A 146 9.44 -2.50 10.97
N ALA A 147 8.66 -3.57 11.06
CA ALA A 147 8.23 -4.32 9.87
C ALA A 147 7.41 -3.46 8.91
N VAL A 148 6.46 -2.68 9.42
CA VAL A 148 5.65 -1.73 8.63
C VAL A 148 6.53 -0.65 8.01
N ALA A 149 7.43 -0.04 8.80
CA ALA A 149 8.33 1.00 8.31
C ALA A 149 9.26 0.49 7.20
N ALA A 150 9.86 -0.71 7.39
CA ALA A 150 10.74 -1.33 6.39
C ALA A 150 10.00 -1.68 5.10
N LEU A 151 8.77 -2.21 5.21
CA LEU A 151 7.93 -2.50 4.04
C LEU A 151 7.59 -1.22 3.27
N HIS A 152 7.15 -0.17 3.95
CA HIS A 152 6.83 1.11 3.31
C HIS A 152 8.04 1.74 2.66
N GLN A 153 9.21 1.72 3.31
CA GLN A 153 10.46 2.21 2.73
C GLN A 153 10.82 1.44 1.44
N ALA A 154 10.74 0.11 1.47
CA ALA A 154 11.04 -0.71 0.30
C ALA A 154 10.06 -0.43 -0.85
N MET A 155 8.75 -0.37 -0.57
CA MET A 155 7.73 -0.14 -1.59
C MET A 155 7.78 1.28 -2.15
N ALA A 156 8.10 2.29 -1.34
CA ALA A 156 8.21 3.68 -1.79
C ALA A 156 9.36 3.90 -2.78
N THR A 157 10.45 3.15 -2.64
CA THR A 157 11.64 3.28 -3.51
C THR A 157 11.64 2.26 -4.66
N GLU A 158 10.78 1.25 -4.62
CA GLU A 158 10.69 0.20 -5.63
C GLU A 158 10.44 0.73 -7.05
N PRO A 159 9.50 1.67 -7.30
CA PRO A 159 9.26 2.20 -8.63
C PRO A 159 10.45 2.95 -9.24
N LEU A 160 11.35 3.45 -8.40
CA LEU A 160 12.50 4.25 -8.82
C LEU A 160 13.77 3.42 -9.04
N TYR A 161 14.01 2.45 -8.15
CA TYR A 161 15.30 1.74 -8.08
C TYR A 161 15.16 0.21 -8.13
N GLY A 162 13.94 -0.32 -7.99
CA GLY A 162 13.72 -1.76 -7.80
C GLY A 162 14.26 -2.60 -8.94
N SER A 163 14.00 -2.24 -10.20
CA SER A 163 14.49 -2.98 -11.36
C SER A 163 16.03 -2.98 -11.45
N ASP A 164 16.68 -1.85 -11.12
CA ASP A 164 18.13 -1.73 -11.14
C ASP A 164 18.79 -2.60 -10.07
N PHE A 165 18.23 -2.59 -8.85
CA PHE A 165 18.74 -3.45 -7.78
C PHE A 165 18.51 -4.94 -8.06
N ARG A 166 17.34 -5.33 -8.62
CA ARG A 166 17.09 -6.71 -9.04
C ARG A 166 18.08 -7.15 -10.13
N ARG A 167 18.35 -6.30 -11.11
CA ARG A 167 19.33 -6.57 -12.18
C ARG A 167 20.74 -6.72 -11.61
N SER A 168 21.14 -5.82 -10.70
CA SER A 168 22.44 -5.89 -10.03
C SER A 168 22.60 -7.14 -9.16
N ALA A 169 21.48 -7.67 -8.63
CA ALA A 169 21.45 -8.92 -7.88
C ALA A 169 21.39 -10.18 -8.77
N GLY A 170 21.43 -10.02 -10.10
CA GLY A 170 21.47 -11.14 -11.04
C GLY A 170 20.10 -11.76 -11.37
N LEU A 171 18.98 -11.07 -11.08
CA LEU A 171 17.65 -11.55 -11.44
C LEU A 171 17.38 -11.30 -12.93
N THR A 172 16.99 -12.35 -13.67
CA THR A 172 16.75 -12.30 -15.12
C THR A 172 15.45 -11.55 -15.47
N ALA A 173 14.42 -11.63 -14.63
CA ALA A 173 13.17 -10.90 -14.78
C ALA A 173 13.18 -9.61 -13.93
N ALA A 174 14.22 -8.78 -14.09
CA ALA A 174 14.47 -7.62 -13.23
C ALA A 174 13.34 -6.57 -13.29
N ASP A 175 12.64 -6.46 -14.41
CA ASP A 175 11.54 -5.50 -14.58
C ASP A 175 10.20 -5.99 -13.99
N ASP A 176 10.08 -7.29 -13.69
CA ASP A 176 8.92 -7.87 -12.99
C ASP A 176 9.10 -7.83 -11.47
N SER A 177 8.32 -6.99 -10.81
CA SER A 177 8.32 -6.85 -9.35
C SER A 177 7.50 -7.92 -8.61
N SER A 178 6.74 -8.78 -9.32
CA SER A 178 5.80 -9.74 -8.71
C SER A 178 6.49 -10.70 -7.74
N ALA A 179 7.68 -11.19 -8.09
CA ALA A 179 8.45 -12.08 -7.23
C ALA A 179 8.88 -11.38 -5.92
N GLN A 180 9.25 -10.09 -6.01
CA GLN A 180 9.65 -9.28 -4.86
C GLN A 180 8.44 -8.95 -3.97
N VAL A 181 7.28 -8.68 -4.55
CA VAL A 181 6.02 -8.45 -3.80
C VAL A 181 5.67 -9.70 -2.99
N ARG A 182 5.67 -10.89 -3.62
CA ARG A 182 5.46 -12.17 -2.91
C ARG A 182 6.52 -12.44 -1.84
N TRP A 183 7.77 -12.08 -2.10
CA TRP A 183 8.86 -12.21 -1.13
C TRP A 183 8.59 -11.32 0.09
N TRP A 184 8.19 -10.06 -0.10
CA TRP A 184 7.84 -9.15 1.00
C TRP A 184 6.63 -9.64 1.81
N ALA A 185 5.61 -10.19 1.17
CA ALA A 185 4.48 -10.79 1.88
C ALA A 185 4.94 -11.92 2.82
N ARG A 186 5.85 -12.80 2.35
CA ARG A 186 6.46 -13.84 3.20
C ARG A 186 7.31 -13.25 4.33
N GLN A 187 8.12 -12.21 4.06
CA GLN A 187 8.90 -11.56 5.12
C GLN A 187 7.99 -10.93 6.17
N LEU A 188 6.88 -10.35 5.77
CA LEU A 188 5.90 -9.80 6.70
C LEU A 188 5.28 -10.88 7.58
N HIS A 189 4.90 -12.04 7.03
CA HIS A 189 4.44 -13.20 7.81
C HIS A 189 5.47 -13.59 8.88
N LEU A 190 6.73 -13.73 8.50
CA LEU A 190 7.82 -14.08 9.41
C LEU A 190 8.03 -13.01 10.50
N ALA A 191 8.07 -11.73 10.10
CA ALA A 191 8.26 -10.62 11.02
C ALA A 191 7.12 -10.51 12.05
N LEU A 192 5.90 -10.87 11.66
CA LEU A 192 4.73 -10.89 12.54
C LEU A 192 4.67 -12.17 13.41
N GLY A 193 5.54 -13.15 13.18
CA GLY A 193 5.50 -14.44 13.87
C GLY A 193 4.33 -15.32 13.46
N LEU A 194 3.75 -15.05 12.29
CA LEU A 194 2.71 -15.88 11.71
C LEU A 194 3.35 -17.08 10.99
N ARG A 195 2.66 -18.23 11.00
CA ARG A 195 3.11 -19.36 10.18
C ARG A 195 2.82 -18.98 8.72
N PRO A 196 3.82 -19.08 7.82
CA PRO A 196 3.49 -18.98 6.41
C PRO A 196 2.52 -20.11 6.07
N ASP A 197 1.46 -19.80 5.31
CA ASP A 197 0.66 -20.83 4.68
C ASP A 197 1.60 -21.83 4.02
N THR A 198 1.53 -23.06 4.42
CA THR A 198 2.22 -24.16 3.74
C THR A 198 1.60 -24.15 2.34
N ASP A 199 2.35 -23.64 1.36
CA ASP A 199 2.08 -23.86 -0.06
C ASP A 199 1.70 -25.35 -0.18
N PRO A 200 0.49 -25.71 -0.64
CA PRO A 200 0.18 -27.10 -0.92
C PRO A 200 1.13 -27.52 -2.04
N GLY A 201 2.30 -28.04 -1.64
CA GLY A 201 3.33 -28.51 -2.54
C GLY A 201 2.70 -29.36 -3.64
N PRO A 202 3.32 -29.44 -4.83
CA PRO A 202 2.74 -30.14 -5.96
C PRO A 202 2.24 -31.51 -5.48
N ARG A 203 0.93 -31.74 -5.60
CA ARG A 203 0.31 -33.02 -5.27
C ARG A 203 1.08 -34.08 -6.04
N ASP A 204 1.75 -34.95 -5.29
CA ASP A 204 2.46 -36.09 -5.84
C ASP A 204 1.42 -36.97 -6.60
N PRO A 205 1.48 -37.07 -7.94
CA PRO A 205 0.51 -37.83 -8.71
C PRO A 205 0.66 -39.36 -8.53
N GLY A 206 1.51 -39.79 -7.59
CA GLY A 206 1.94 -41.17 -7.41
C GLY A 206 1.52 -41.88 -6.13
N SER A 207 0.60 -41.35 -5.30
CA SER A 207 0.17 -42.09 -4.10
C SER A 207 -0.83 -43.20 -4.52
N PRO A 208 -0.47 -44.49 -4.47
CA PRO A 208 -1.40 -45.57 -4.84
C PRO A 208 -2.50 -45.67 -3.78
N ALA A 209 -3.76 -45.73 -4.27
CA ALA A 209 -4.94 -46.00 -3.46
C ALA A 209 -4.69 -47.27 -2.60
N GLY A 210 -4.77 -47.09 -1.28
CA GLY A 210 -4.57 -48.15 -0.32
C GLY A 210 -5.50 -49.33 -0.61
N SER A 211 -4.88 -50.46 -0.87
CA SER A 211 -5.53 -51.76 -0.93
C SER A 211 -6.09 -52.10 0.45
N GLY A 212 -7.39 -52.20 0.57
CA GLY A 212 -8.07 -52.71 1.77
C GLY A 212 -7.66 -54.12 2.09
N PRO A 213 -7.69 -54.54 3.36
CA PRO A 213 -7.32 -55.88 3.75
C PRO A 213 -8.33 -56.93 3.24
N PRO A 214 -7.89 -58.16 2.91
CA PRO A 214 -8.79 -59.20 2.40
C PRO A 214 -9.71 -59.70 3.53
N ASP A 215 -10.98 -59.82 3.14
CA ASP A 215 -12.07 -60.37 3.92
C ASP A 215 -11.73 -61.85 4.31
N ARG A 216 -11.75 -62.15 5.62
CA ARG A 216 -11.66 -63.51 6.10
C ARG A 216 -13.05 -64.12 6.18
N ALA A 217 -13.35 -65.07 5.32
CA ALA A 217 -14.52 -65.94 5.42
C ALA A 217 -14.41 -66.91 6.61
N PRO A 218 -15.51 -67.27 7.25
CA PRO A 218 -15.52 -68.24 8.35
C PRO A 218 -15.61 -69.67 7.78
N GLY A 219 -14.84 -70.54 8.41
CA GLY A 219 -14.89 -71.97 8.29
C GLY A 219 -14.67 -72.58 9.65
#